data_da3646c9632021720439b0211b537420
#
_entry.id   da3646c9632021720439b0211b537420
#
_cell.length_a   1.000
_cell.length_b   1.000
_cell.length_c   1.000
_cell.angle_alpha   90.00
_cell.angle_beta   90.00
_cell.angle_gamma   90.00
#
_symmetry.space_group_name_H-M   'P 1'
#
loop_
_entity.id
_entity.type
_entity.pdbx_description
1 polymer ?
#
loop_
_entity_poly.entity_id
_entity_poly.type
_entity_poly.pdbx_seq_one_letter_code
_entity_poly.pdbx_strand_id
1 'polypeptide(L)'
;MTGAHAYQFEVQGQSEYVDTTANDKNYTGDVAGTFYLKNVDTAKGPLAEAAFLNQASSVSLGYSYQQYDQNNGLNYRVGTYGVKGEAYVPTPYLPVYASATYNHTDVDGKNAISRDDQGDRYALEVGAMLLPNFLMAVGYTSVANQFALDNFGIMGNGIYSAVNQTAAIQNDQDAVTARAKYVGPIDGTNMAIGFEAAGAFGQENQYGLKTDLYLTPKLSVGAAFIGNDGVANIKGNDLGEFRQAWGGNVNYFITPALAVGASYMKADVKKSSYDTQTIGLNAKFRF
;
A
#
# COMPACT_ATOMS: atom_id res chain seq x y z
N MET A 1 -6.92 -34.12 3.69
CA MET A 1 -6.50 -33.62 2.35
C MET A 1 -7.12 -32.24 2.18
N THR A 2 -6.37 -31.18 2.45
CA THR A 2 -6.75 -29.82 2.10
C THR A 2 -6.42 -29.66 0.64
N GLY A 3 -7.43 -29.72 -0.24
CA GLY A 3 -7.24 -29.49 -1.67
C GLY A 3 -6.58 -28.14 -1.90
N ALA A 4 -5.59 -28.09 -2.78
CA ALA A 4 -5.04 -26.85 -3.28
C ALA A 4 -6.19 -26.09 -3.96
N HIS A 5 -6.60 -24.98 -3.37
CA HIS A 5 -7.62 -24.11 -3.96
C HIS A 5 -6.89 -23.09 -4.83
N ALA A 6 -6.99 -23.25 -6.14
CA ALA A 6 -6.60 -22.21 -7.06
C ALA A 6 -7.72 -21.17 -7.14
N TYR A 7 -7.36 -19.88 -7.30
CA TYR A 7 -8.29 -18.78 -7.44
C TYR A 7 -7.88 -17.84 -8.58
N GLN A 8 -8.84 -17.11 -9.14
CA GLN A 8 -8.58 -16.07 -10.14
C GLN A 8 -9.10 -14.70 -9.71
N PHE A 9 -9.96 -14.64 -8.69
CA PHE A 9 -10.46 -13.39 -8.16
C PHE A 9 -10.08 -13.23 -6.71
N GLU A 10 -9.71 -12.01 -6.33
CA GLU A 10 -9.47 -11.60 -4.96
C GLU A 10 -10.18 -10.27 -4.72
N VAL A 11 -10.94 -10.18 -3.64
CA VAL A 11 -11.48 -8.93 -3.12
C VAL A 11 -10.88 -8.72 -1.74
N GLN A 12 -10.31 -7.56 -1.53
CA GLN A 12 -9.82 -7.16 -0.21
C GLN A 12 -10.45 -5.84 0.20
N GLY A 13 -10.65 -5.67 1.49
CA GLY A 13 -11.11 -4.43 2.07
C GLY A 13 -10.41 -4.17 3.39
N GLN A 14 -10.28 -2.90 3.73
CA GLN A 14 -9.63 -2.43 4.93
C GLN A 14 -10.40 -1.25 5.50
N SER A 15 -10.42 -1.16 6.81
CA SER A 15 -11.00 -0.05 7.55
C SER A 15 -10.01 0.36 8.61
N GLU A 16 -9.71 1.66 8.71
CA GLU A 16 -8.78 2.21 9.67
C GLU A 16 -9.40 3.34 10.46
N TYR A 17 -9.12 3.33 11.74
CA TYR A 17 -9.39 4.44 12.65
C TYR A 17 -8.06 5.13 12.98
N VAL A 18 -8.03 6.44 12.76
CA VAL A 18 -6.85 7.27 13.03
C VAL A 18 -7.14 8.14 14.24
N ASP A 19 -6.43 7.88 15.35
CA ASP A 19 -6.46 8.71 16.53
C ASP A 19 -5.36 9.77 16.45
N THR A 20 -5.76 11.03 16.51
CA THR A 20 -4.84 12.16 16.56
C THR A 20 -5.34 13.14 17.60
N THR A 21 -4.42 13.75 18.34
CA THR A 21 -4.76 14.77 19.32
C THR A 21 -5.35 16.06 18.71
N ALA A 22 -5.26 16.22 17.39
CA ALA A 22 -5.75 17.37 16.66
C ALA A 22 -7.17 17.22 16.12
N ASN A 23 -7.70 16.00 16.03
CA ASN A 23 -8.93 15.69 15.31
C ASN A 23 -9.85 14.78 16.10
N ASP A 24 -11.15 15.07 16.08
CA ASP A 24 -12.14 14.28 16.83
C ASP A 24 -12.44 12.92 16.21
N LYS A 25 -12.36 12.79 14.88
CA LYS A 25 -12.69 11.52 14.20
C LYS A 25 -12.04 11.49 12.81
N ASN A 26 -11.15 10.54 12.59
CA ASN A 26 -10.61 10.26 11.27
C ASN A 26 -10.86 8.79 10.93
N TYR A 27 -11.48 8.57 9.81
CA TYR A 27 -11.80 7.27 9.30
C TYR A 27 -11.29 7.11 7.88
N THR A 28 -10.64 5.99 7.62
CA THR A 28 -10.20 5.62 6.28
C THR A 28 -10.69 4.22 5.97
N GLY A 29 -11.15 4.02 4.77
CA GLY A 29 -11.52 2.71 4.25
C GLY A 29 -11.09 2.55 2.81
N ASP A 30 -10.73 1.34 2.43
CA ASP A 30 -10.44 0.98 1.06
C ASP A 30 -11.04 -0.38 0.69
N VAL A 31 -11.28 -0.56 -0.60
CA VAL A 31 -11.67 -1.82 -1.20
C VAL A 31 -10.98 -1.96 -2.54
N ALA A 32 -10.45 -3.15 -2.81
CA ALA A 32 -9.87 -3.48 -4.11
C ALA A 32 -10.32 -4.85 -4.58
N GLY A 33 -10.60 -4.96 -5.88
CA GLY A 33 -10.86 -6.21 -6.59
C GLY A 33 -9.73 -6.49 -7.58
N THR A 34 -9.21 -7.71 -7.58
CA THR A 34 -8.13 -8.16 -8.47
C THR A 34 -8.57 -9.38 -9.26
N PHE A 35 -8.39 -9.32 -10.57
CA PHE A 35 -8.54 -10.45 -11.47
C PHE A 35 -7.17 -10.90 -11.94
N TYR A 36 -6.86 -12.18 -11.74
CA TYR A 36 -5.62 -12.81 -12.19
C TYR A 36 -5.83 -13.49 -13.54
N LEU A 37 -4.92 -13.26 -14.49
CA LEU A 37 -5.02 -13.83 -15.86
C LEU A 37 -4.78 -15.34 -15.92
N LYS A 38 -4.36 -15.93 -14.82
CA LYS A 38 -4.22 -17.39 -14.63
C LYS A 38 -4.63 -17.79 -13.21
N ASN A 39 -4.94 -19.05 -13.02
CA ASN A 39 -5.19 -19.60 -11.69
C ASN A 39 -3.95 -19.43 -10.79
N VAL A 40 -4.16 -18.91 -9.60
CA VAL A 40 -3.15 -18.75 -8.56
C VAL A 40 -3.16 -19.97 -7.66
N ASP A 41 -2.10 -20.76 -7.72
CA ASP A 41 -1.93 -21.95 -6.86
C ASP A 41 -1.56 -21.54 -5.43
N THR A 42 -2.26 -22.05 -4.45
CA THR A 42 -2.04 -21.76 -3.03
C THR A 42 -1.04 -22.70 -2.35
N ALA A 43 -0.47 -23.67 -3.07
CA ALA A 43 0.46 -24.66 -2.51
C ALA A 43 1.94 -24.20 -2.49
N LYS A 44 2.29 -23.10 -3.14
CA LYS A 44 3.69 -22.68 -3.34
C LYS A 44 4.36 -22.01 -2.16
N GLY A 45 3.65 -21.76 -1.06
CA GLY A 45 4.23 -21.09 0.11
C GLY A 45 3.17 -20.38 0.96
N PRO A 46 3.51 -19.25 1.59
CA PRO A 46 2.54 -18.47 2.35
C PRO A 46 1.35 -18.06 1.51
N LEU A 47 0.13 -18.27 2.02
CA LEU A 47 -1.10 -17.92 1.30
C LEU A 47 -1.18 -16.41 0.97
N ALA A 48 -0.64 -15.55 1.82
CA ALA A 48 -0.60 -14.11 1.57
C ALA A 48 0.19 -13.75 0.32
N GLU A 49 1.19 -14.56 -0.05
CA GLU A 49 2.12 -14.31 -1.16
C GLU A 49 1.88 -15.20 -2.38
N ALA A 50 0.76 -15.92 -2.40
CA ALA A 50 0.48 -16.90 -3.45
C ALA A 50 0.53 -16.27 -4.87
N ALA A 51 -0.04 -15.09 -5.09
CA ALA A 51 -0.03 -14.42 -6.39
C ALA A 51 1.40 -14.05 -6.84
N PHE A 52 2.23 -13.51 -5.94
CA PHE A 52 3.62 -13.18 -6.21
C PHE A 52 4.46 -14.41 -6.54
N LEU A 53 4.37 -15.47 -5.72
CA LEU A 53 5.11 -16.72 -5.92
C LEU A 53 4.66 -17.47 -7.19
N ASN A 54 3.46 -17.22 -7.67
CA ASN A 54 2.97 -17.71 -8.94
C ASN A 54 3.34 -16.80 -10.12
N GLN A 55 3.88 -15.61 -9.87
CA GLN A 55 4.11 -14.61 -10.91
C GLN A 55 2.83 -14.41 -11.74
N ALA A 56 1.72 -14.14 -11.04
CA ALA A 56 0.41 -14.06 -11.65
C ALA A 56 0.14 -12.65 -12.14
N SER A 57 0.08 -12.49 -13.46
CA SER A 57 -0.35 -11.23 -14.08
C SER A 57 -1.79 -10.92 -13.71
N SER A 58 -2.10 -9.65 -13.50
CA SER A 58 -3.40 -9.25 -12.97
C SER A 58 -3.85 -7.87 -13.43
N VAL A 59 -5.16 -7.62 -13.28
CA VAL A 59 -5.76 -6.30 -13.33
C VAL A 59 -6.52 -6.07 -12.04
N SER A 60 -6.32 -4.92 -11.43
CA SER A 60 -6.97 -4.53 -10.18
C SER A 60 -7.72 -3.21 -10.34
N LEU A 61 -8.86 -3.12 -9.65
CA LEU A 61 -9.63 -1.89 -9.45
C LEU A 61 -9.68 -1.61 -7.95
N GLY A 62 -9.52 -0.34 -7.58
CA GLY A 62 -9.55 0.06 -6.17
C GLY A 62 -10.33 1.34 -5.97
N TYR A 63 -10.91 1.45 -4.79
CA TYR A 63 -11.52 2.67 -4.28
C TYR A 63 -11.14 2.87 -2.83
N SER A 64 -10.80 4.10 -2.45
CA SER A 64 -10.57 4.48 -1.07
C SER A 64 -11.33 5.73 -0.70
N TYR A 65 -11.69 5.81 0.57
CA TYR A 65 -12.40 6.94 1.15
C TYR A 65 -11.73 7.33 2.47
N GLN A 66 -11.51 8.63 2.65
CA GLN A 66 -10.98 9.21 3.88
C GLN A 66 -11.86 10.37 4.30
N GLN A 67 -12.13 10.45 5.59
CA GLN A 67 -12.84 11.59 6.20
C GLN A 67 -12.00 12.12 7.36
N TYR A 68 -11.81 13.43 7.34
CA TYR A 68 -11.10 14.17 8.39
C TYR A 68 -12.02 15.25 8.94
N ASP A 69 -12.32 15.16 10.21
CA ASP A 69 -13.10 16.15 10.96
C ASP A 69 -12.17 16.79 12.00
N GLN A 70 -11.82 18.06 11.80
CA GLN A 70 -10.98 18.82 12.74
C GLN A 70 -11.83 19.60 13.74
N ASN A 71 -11.39 19.69 14.97
CA ASN A 71 -12.06 20.44 16.08
C ASN A 71 -12.24 21.94 15.78
N ASN A 72 -11.52 22.48 14.81
CA ASN A 72 -11.64 23.88 14.36
C ASN A 72 -12.69 24.09 13.26
N GLY A 73 -13.48 23.07 12.92
CA GLY A 73 -14.52 23.11 11.90
C GLY A 73 -14.04 22.85 10.47
N LEU A 74 -12.76 22.53 10.26
CA LEU A 74 -12.26 22.08 8.96
C LEU A 74 -12.62 20.62 8.77
N ASN A 75 -13.50 20.34 7.81
CA ASN A 75 -13.89 18.99 7.44
C ASN A 75 -13.58 18.78 5.97
N TYR A 76 -12.88 17.71 5.64
CA TYR A 76 -12.67 17.33 4.26
C TYR A 76 -12.82 15.82 4.05
N ARG A 77 -13.23 15.48 2.85
CA ARG A 77 -13.41 14.11 2.38
C ARG A 77 -12.52 13.91 1.17
N VAL A 78 -11.88 12.78 1.10
CA VAL A 78 -11.02 12.40 -0.01
C VAL A 78 -11.51 11.06 -0.54
N GLY A 79 -11.91 11.03 -1.79
CA GLY A 79 -12.25 9.82 -2.53
C GLY A 79 -11.20 9.55 -3.60
N THR A 80 -10.69 8.32 -3.68
CA THR A 80 -9.73 7.96 -4.73
C THR A 80 -10.14 6.66 -5.38
N TYR A 81 -10.19 6.63 -6.69
CA TYR A 81 -10.37 5.39 -7.46
C TYR A 81 -9.20 5.17 -8.40
N GLY A 82 -8.86 3.91 -8.61
CA GLY A 82 -7.69 3.57 -9.40
C GLY A 82 -7.82 2.26 -10.16
N VAL A 83 -6.96 2.12 -11.15
CA VAL A 83 -6.75 0.89 -11.90
C VAL A 83 -5.26 0.57 -11.94
N LYS A 84 -4.92 -0.71 -11.77
CA LYS A 84 -3.55 -1.22 -11.86
C LYS A 84 -3.52 -2.46 -12.73
N GLY A 85 -2.55 -2.50 -13.65
CA GLY A 85 -2.18 -3.71 -14.38
C GLY A 85 -0.79 -4.18 -13.95
N GLU A 86 -0.63 -5.50 -13.75
CA GLU A 86 0.66 -6.15 -13.49
C GLU A 86 0.87 -7.30 -14.47
N ALA A 87 2.05 -7.37 -15.06
CA ALA A 87 2.42 -8.41 -15.99
C ALA A 87 3.74 -9.08 -15.60
N TYR A 88 3.73 -10.41 -15.59
CA TYR A 88 4.92 -11.25 -15.50
C TYR A 88 5.05 -11.99 -16.82
N VAL A 89 6.05 -11.64 -17.62
CA VAL A 89 6.29 -12.20 -18.94
C VAL A 89 7.45 -13.17 -18.89
N PRO A 90 7.23 -14.49 -19.08
CA PRO A 90 8.30 -15.45 -19.17
C PRO A 90 9.25 -15.12 -20.33
N THR A 91 10.54 -15.14 -20.10
CA THR A 91 11.57 -15.04 -21.15
C THR A 91 12.57 -16.18 -21.03
N PRO A 92 13.40 -16.42 -22.03
CA PRO A 92 14.42 -17.47 -21.95
C PRO A 92 15.49 -17.24 -20.86
N TYR A 93 15.63 -16.01 -20.36
CA TYR A 93 16.64 -15.65 -19.37
C TYR A 93 16.02 -15.45 -17.98
N LEU A 94 15.24 -14.40 -17.80
CA LEU A 94 14.60 -14.03 -16.53
C LEU A 94 13.17 -13.54 -16.82
N PRO A 95 12.16 -13.96 -16.05
CA PRO A 95 10.83 -13.39 -16.19
C PRO A 95 10.86 -11.87 -16.01
N VAL A 96 10.34 -11.14 -16.97
CA VAL A 96 10.22 -9.68 -16.93
C VAL A 96 8.95 -9.30 -16.19
N TYR A 97 9.05 -8.29 -15.36
CA TYR A 97 7.93 -7.67 -14.67
C TYR A 97 7.64 -6.30 -15.26
N ALA A 98 6.37 -5.96 -15.38
CA ALA A 98 5.93 -4.61 -15.69
C ALA A 98 4.63 -4.30 -14.95
N SER A 99 4.45 -3.08 -14.49
CA SER A 99 3.18 -2.59 -13.98
C SER A 99 2.87 -1.18 -14.45
N ALA A 100 1.58 -0.88 -14.54
CA ALA A 100 1.07 0.46 -14.78
C ALA A 100 -0.10 0.72 -13.84
N THR A 101 -0.11 1.91 -13.23
CA THR A 101 -1.16 2.33 -12.28
C THR A 101 -1.65 3.72 -12.65
N TYR A 102 -2.96 3.92 -12.56
CA TYR A 102 -3.60 5.22 -12.62
C TYR A 102 -4.54 5.38 -11.43
N ASN A 103 -4.49 6.52 -10.78
CA ASN A 103 -5.42 6.89 -9.71
C ASN A 103 -5.96 8.30 -9.96
N HIS A 104 -7.23 8.50 -9.67
CA HIS A 104 -7.88 9.79 -9.64
C HIS A 104 -8.42 10.06 -8.25
N THR A 105 -8.18 11.26 -7.73
CA THR A 105 -8.56 11.66 -6.38
C THR A 105 -9.43 12.91 -6.45
N ASP A 106 -10.58 12.83 -5.77
CA ASP A 106 -11.48 13.96 -5.53
C ASP A 106 -11.38 14.38 -4.06
N VAL A 107 -11.28 15.68 -3.80
CA VAL A 107 -11.24 16.29 -2.47
C VAL A 107 -12.39 17.25 -2.31
N ASP A 108 -13.31 16.94 -1.39
CA ASP A 108 -14.42 17.81 -0.99
C ASP A 108 -14.09 18.48 0.35
N GLY A 109 -13.96 19.81 0.36
CA GLY A 109 -13.70 20.61 1.56
C GLY A 109 -14.92 21.40 2.05
N LYS A 110 -15.19 21.40 3.36
CA LYS A 110 -16.18 22.27 4.00
C LYS A 110 -15.49 23.24 4.96
N ASN A 111 -15.90 24.54 4.88
CA ASN A 111 -15.61 25.59 5.90
C ASN A 111 -14.17 26.13 6.00
N ALA A 112 -13.48 26.56 5.02
CA ALA A 112 -12.36 27.50 5.00
C ALA A 112 -11.29 27.19 3.97
N ILE A 113 -11.19 25.95 3.49
CA ILE A 113 -10.47 25.65 2.26
C ILE A 113 -11.54 25.18 1.27
N SER A 114 -12.37 26.14 0.85
CA SER A 114 -13.46 25.89 -0.09
C SER A 114 -12.90 25.79 -1.49
N ARG A 115 -12.26 24.69 -1.83
CA ARG A 115 -12.05 24.30 -3.22
C ARG A 115 -12.24 22.81 -3.27
N ASP A 116 -13.29 22.39 -3.99
CA ASP A 116 -13.32 21.09 -4.58
C ASP A 116 -12.04 20.99 -5.42
N ASP A 117 -11.20 20.05 -5.12
CA ASP A 117 -9.94 19.83 -5.83
C ASP A 117 -9.88 18.39 -6.31
N GLN A 118 -9.14 18.16 -7.39
CA GLN A 118 -8.99 16.85 -7.98
C GLN A 118 -7.55 16.65 -8.45
N GLY A 119 -7.08 15.43 -8.47
CA GLY A 119 -5.73 15.13 -8.91
C GLY A 119 -5.59 13.73 -9.51
N ASP A 120 -4.63 13.60 -10.39
CA ASP A 120 -4.30 12.36 -11.08
C ASP A 120 -2.90 11.88 -10.71
N ARG A 121 -2.73 10.57 -10.59
CA ARG A 121 -1.44 9.92 -10.38
C ARG A 121 -1.23 8.80 -11.38
N TYR A 122 -0.08 8.82 -12.01
CA TYR A 122 0.40 7.78 -12.92
C TYR A 122 1.65 7.14 -12.36
N ALA A 123 1.76 5.82 -12.41
CA ALA A 123 2.99 5.13 -12.07
C ALA A 123 3.26 4.00 -13.05
N LEU A 124 4.52 3.86 -13.43
CA LEU A 124 5.02 2.79 -14.29
C LEU A 124 6.20 2.13 -13.59
N GLU A 125 6.25 0.80 -13.61
CA GLU A 125 7.42 0.03 -13.16
C GLU A 125 7.81 -0.99 -14.22
N VAL A 126 9.09 -1.24 -14.35
CA VAL A 126 9.67 -2.35 -15.10
C VAL A 126 10.73 -3.04 -14.25
N GLY A 127 10.83 -4.34 -14.36
CA GLY A 127 11.75 -5.12 -13.54
C GLY A 127 11.93 -6.54 -14.02
N ALA A 128 12.56 -7.35 -13.19
CA ALA A 128 12.76 -8.77 -13.46
C ALA A 128 12.70 -9.60 -12.17
N MET A 129 12.27 -10.84 -12.32
CA MET A 129 12.39 -11.86 -11.29
C MET A 129 13.82 -12.43 -11.35
N LEU A 130 14.71 -11.91 -10.51
CA LEU A 130 16.12 -12.37 -10.45
C LEU A 130 16.22 -13.80 -9.93
N LEU A 131 15.29 -14.18 -9.06
CA LEU A 131 15.01 -15.55 -8.62
C LEU A 131 13.49 -15.77 -8.71
N PRO A 132 13.00 -17.01 -8.67
CA PRO A 132 11.56 -17.29 -8.73
C PRO A 132 10.73 -16.55 -7.65
N ASN A 133 11.39 -16.10 -6.59
CA ASN A 133 10.82 -15.47 -5.41
C ASN A 133 11.49 -14.12 -5.05
N PHE A 134 12.25 -13.53 -5.99
CA PHE A 134 12.92 -12.26 -5.80
C PHE A 134 12.75 -11.34 -7.01
N LEU A 135 12.00 -10.26 -6.82
CA LEU A 135 11.75 -9.21 -7.79
C LEU A 135 12.62 -7.99 -7.49
N MET A 136 13.20 -7.41 -8.54
CA MET A 136 13.70 -6.03 -8.53
C MET A 136 13.03 -5.25 -9.65
N ALA A 137 12.60 -4.02 -9.35
CA ALA A 137 11.94 -3.13 -10.31
C ALA A 137 12.38 -1.69 -10.10
N VAL A 138 12.36 -0.94 -11.19
CA VAL A 138 12.55 0.51 -11.22
C VAL A 138 11.37 1.12 -11.94
N GLY A 139 11.05 2.36 -11.63
CA GLY A 139 9.86 2.96 -12.20
C GLY A 139 9.89 4.48 -12.15
N TYR A 140 8.76 5.02 -12.52
CA TYR A 140 8.51 6.45 -12.54
C TYR A 140 7.08 6.70 -12.09
N THR A 141 6.88 7.68 -11.24
CA THR A 141 5.56 8.15 -10.82
C THR A 141 5.45 9.65 -11.08
N SER A 142 4.30 10.08 -11.54
CA SER A 142 3.96 11.48 -11.78
C SER A 142 2.62 11.77 -11.12
N VAL A 143 2.53 12.90 -10.45
CA VAL A 143 1.31 13.41 -9.84
C VAL A 143 1.00 14.75 -10.50
N ALA A 144 -0.15 14.82 -11.18
CA ALA A 144 -0.65 16.03 -11.79
C ALA A 144 -1.79 16.61 -10.92
N ASN A 145 -1.67 17.89 -10.57
CA ASN A 145 -2.59 18.58 -9.67
C ASN A 145 -2.67 17.97 -8.27
N GLN A 146 -2.95 18.61 -7.26
CA GLN A 146 -2.89 18.30 -5.83
C GLN A 146 -3.34 16.87 -5.43
N PHE A 147 -2.73 16.27 -4.39
CA PHE A 147 -3.16 15.09 -3.63
C PHE A 147 -3.68 13.90 -4.44
N ALA A 148 -2.87 13.27 -5.25
CA ALA A 148 -3.27 12.00 -5.83
C ALA A 148 -2.73 10.84 -4.98
N LEU A 149 -3.64 10.08 -4.37
CA LEU A 149 -3.32 8.91 -3.57
C LEU A 149 -3.02 7.70 -4.45
N ASP A 150 -2.21 6.78 -3.95
CA ASP A 150 -1.97 5.49 -4.61
C ASP A 150 -2.74 4.39 -3.87
N ASN A 151 -3.87 3.97 -4.43
CA ASN A 151 -4.72 2.90 -3.88
C ASN A 151 -4.02 1.53 -3.83
N PHE A 152 -2.93 1.37 -4.56
CA PHE A 152 -2.19 0.12 -4.70
C PHE A 152 -0.79 0.21 -4.14
N GLY A 153 -0.55 1.21 -3.28
CA GLY A 153 0.77 1.56 -2.75
C GLY A 153 1.54 0.39 -2.12
N ILE A 154 2.82 0.58 -2.03
CA ILE A 154 3.86 -0.40 -1.71
C ILE A 154 3.60 -1.17 -0.42
N MET A 155 2.91 -0.58 0.52
CA MET A 155 2.72 -1.11 1.87
C MET A 155 1.28 -1.59 2.13
N GLY A 156 0.60 -2.12 1.12
CA GLY A 156 -0.83 -2.42 1.09
C GLY A 156 -1.35 -3.50 2.04
N ASN A 157 -0.90 -3.59 3.29
CA ASN A 157 -1.47 -4.47 4.29
C ASN A 157 -1.67 -3.73 5.61
N GLY A 158 -2.75 -2.95 5.72
CA GLY A 158 -3.12 -2.31 6.97
C GLY A 158 -2.33 -1.03 7.31
N ILE A 159 -1.64 -0.43 6.33
CA ILE A 159 -0.81 0.77 6.51
C ILE A 159 -1.27 1.89 5.58
N TYR A 160 -2.48 1.79 5.07
CA TYR A 160 -2.99 2.66 4.03
C TYR A 160 -2.99 4.14 4.43
N SER A 161 -3.50 4.47 5.61
CA SER A 161 -3.62 5.88 6.02
C SER A 161 -2.26 6.54 6.26
N ALA A 162 -1.29 5.80 6.82
CA ALA A 162 0.05 6.35 7.03
C ALA A 162 0.80 6.50 5.70
N VAL A 163 0.68 5.54 4.80
CA VAL A 163 1.24 5.65 3.44
C VAL A 163 0.61 6.82 2.69
N ASN A 164 -0.70 7.00 2.78
CA ASN A 164 -1.38 8.12 2.13
C ASN A 164 -1.00 9.48 2.69
N GLN A 165 -0.83 9.58 4.00
CA GLN A 165 -0.35 10.81 4.63
C GLN A 165 1.10 11.14 4.25
N THR A 166 1.91 10.13 3.94
CA THR A 166 3.30 10.29 3.53
C THR A 166 3.50 10.39 2.03
N ALA A 167 2.68 9.68 1.27
CA ALA A 167 2.76 9.63 -0.19
C ALA A 167 2.00 10.80 -0.86
N ALA A 168 1.58 11.80 -0.11
CA ALA A 168 1.11 13.05 -0.67
C ALA A 168 2.29 13.79 -1.30
N ILE A 169 2.74 13.29 -2.45
CA ILE A 169 3.56 14.06 -3.37
C ILE A 169 2.64 15.18 -3.82
N GLN A 170 2.90 16.39 -3.33
CA GLN A 170 2.08 17.56 -3.59
C GLN A 170 2.57 18.24 -4.87
N ASN A 171 1.62 18.72 -5.69
CA ASN A 171 1.85 19.65 -6.79
C ASN A 171 2.84 19.21 -7.87
N ASP A 172 2.34 18.66 -8.97
CA ASP A 172 3.11 18.42 -10.22
C ASP A 172 4.51 17.85 -9.98
N GLN A 173 4.61 16.80 -9.17
CA GLN A 173 5.88 16.21 -8.82
C GLN A 173 6.08 14.87 -9.54
N ASP A 174 7.31 14.70 -9.97
CA ASP A 174 7.80 13.49 -10.59
C ASP A 174 8.82 12.80 -9.68
N ALA A 175 8.82 11.49 -9.64
CA ALA A 175 9.80 10.72 -8.91
C ALA A 175 10.20 9.44 -9.67
N VAL A 176 11.48 9.12 -9.59
CA VAL A 176 11.97 7.79 -9.98
C VAL A 176 11.72 6.84 -8.80
N THR A 177 11.23 5.64 -9.08
CA THR A 177 10.97 4.64 -8.04
C THR A 177 11.90 3.44 -8.17
N ALA A 178 12.19 2.80 -7.04
CA ALA A 178 12.90 1.53 -6.99
C ALA A 178 12.22 0.62 -5.97
N ARG A 179 12.08 -0.66 -6.30
CA ARG A 179 11.45 -1.65 -5.44
C ARG A 179 12.17 -2.98 -5.51
N ALA A 180 12.29 -3.63 -4.35
CA ALA A 180 12.75 -5.00 -4.24
C ALA A 180 11.78 -5.79 -3.35
N LYS A 181 11.40 -7.00 -3.78
CA LYS A 181 10.55 -7.91 -3.01
C LYS A 181 11.11 -9.32 -3.03
N TYR A 182 11.21 -9.91 -1.85
CA TYR A 182 11.65 -11.28 -1.65
C TYR A 182 10.68 -12.02 -0.73
N VAL A 183 10.41 -13.30 -1.04
CA VAL A 183 9.65 -14.21 -0.17
C VAL A 183 10.30 -15.57 -0.24
N GLY A 184 10.77 -16.10 0.89
CA GLY A 184 11.44 -17.40 0.88
C GLY A 184 11.34 -18.16 2.19
N PRO A 185 11.65 -19.48 2.17
CA PRO A 185 11.68 -20.30 3.36
C PRO A 185 12.82 -19.88 4.30
N ILE A 186 12.65 -20.18 5.59
CA ILE A 186 13.72 -20.09 6.58
C ILE A 186 14.25 -21.51 6.80
N ASP A 187 15.52 -21.73 6.45
CA ASP A 187 16.15 -23.04 6.51
C ASP A 187 16.03 -23.67 7.90
N GLY A 188 15.75 -24.97 7.92
CA GLY A 188 15.59 -25.74 9.16
C GLY A 188 14.26 -25.51 9.89
N THR A 189 13.32 -24.78 9.29
CA THR A 189 11.99 -24.50 9.87
C THR A 189 10.86 -24.73 8.86
N ASN A 190 9.61 -24.71 9.32
CA ASN A 190 8.43 -24.67 8.47
C ASN A 190 7.92 -23.24 8.22
N MET A 191 8.74 -22.24 8.55
CA MET A 191 8.42 -20.82 8.41
C MET A 191 8.98 -20.27 7.11
N ALA A 192 8.43 -19.13 6.70
CA ALA A 192 8.97 -18.32 5.61
C ALA A 192 9.07 -16.86 6.04
N ILE A 193 9.86 -16.09 5.30
CA ILE A 193 10.02 -14.65 5.52
C ILE A 193 9.82 -13.90 4.22
N GLY A 194 9.17 -12.75 4.32
CA GLY A 194 9.00 -11.79 3.23
C GLY A 194 9.68 -10.47 3.55
N PHE A 195 10.30 -9.86 2.56
CA PHE A 195 10.84 -8.50 2.60
C PHE A 195 10.35 -7.72 1.39
N GLU A 196 9.95 -6.50 1.61
CA GLU A 196 9.69 -5.54 0.55
C GLU A 196 10.31 -4.21 0.94
N ALA A 197 11.21 -3.70 0.10
CA ALA A 197 11.80 -2.38 0.22
C ALA A 197 11.46 -1.58 -1.01
N ALA A 198 11.09 -0.31 -0.84
CA ALA A 198 10.83 0.57 -1.95
C ALA A 198 11.17 2.02 -1.59
N GLY A 199 11.45 2.80 -2.62
CA GLY A 199 11.67 4.22 -2.50
C GLY A 199 11.19 4.97 -3.72
N ALA A 200 10.85 6.24 -3.51
CA ALA A 200 10.57 7.23 -4.53
C ALA A 200 11.54 8.41 -4.33
N PHE A 201 12.21 8.80 -5.40
CA PHE A 201 13.28 9.79 -5.39
C PHE A 201 12.93 10.90 -6.37
N GLY A 202 12.69 12.10 -5.86
CA GLY A 202 12.25 13.27 -6.60
C GLY A 202 12.55 14.55 -5.86
N GLN A 203 11.63 15.49 -5.83
CA GLN A 203 11.78 16.69 -4.99
C GLN A 203 11.74 16.34 -3.50
N GLU A 204 10.98 15.32 -3.14
CA GLU A 204 10.95 14.70 -1.83
C GLU A 204 11.31 13.23 -1.98
N ASN A 205 12.13 12.72 -1.07
CA ASN A 205 12.49 11.32 -1.06
C ASN A 205 11.64 10.58 -0.02
N GLN A 206 11.08 9.47 -0.46
CA GLN A 206 10.31 8.58 0.40
C GLN A 206 10.87 7.17 0.30
N TYR A 207 10.94 6.49 1.42
CA TYR A 207 11.38 5.10 1.45
C TYR A 207 10.55 4.30 2.45
N GLY A 208 10.37 3.03 2.16
CA GLY A 208 9.63 2.10 2.99
C GLY A 208 10.28 0.73 3.04
N LEU A 209 10.15 0.10 4.18
CA LEU A 209 10.58 -1.29 4.41
C LEU A 209 9.45 -2.03 5.09
N LYS A 210 9.13 -3.21 4.57
CA LYS A 210 8.17 -4.14 5.16
C LYS A 210 8.81 -5.51 5.30
N THR A 211 8.52 -6.19 6.40
CA THR A 211 8.89 -7.58 6.62
C THR A 211 7.70 -8.34 7.19
N ASP A 212 7.46 -9.56 6.70
CA ASP A 212 6.44 -10.47 7.21
C ASP A 212 7.10 -11.80 7.56
N LEU A 213 6.92 -12.24 8.79
CA LEU A 213 7.27 -13.58 9.23
C LEU A 213 6.03 -14.48 9.09
N TYR A 214 6.08 -15.45 8.21
CA TYR A 214 5.04 -16.45 8.01
C TYR A 214 5.30 -17.63 8.94
N LEU A 215 4.66 -17.62 10.10
CA LEU A 215 4.76 -18.69 11.12
C LEU A 215 4.19 -20.01 10.61
N THR A 216 3.19 -19.93 9.77
CA THR A 216 2.59 -21.02 9.00
C THR A 216 2.18 -20.48 7.63
N PRO A 217 1.83 -21.33 6.64
CA PRO A 217 1.26 -20.83 5.39
C PRO A 217 0.03 -19.94 5.56
N LYS A 218 -0.67 -20.03 6.70
CA LYS A 218 -1.91 -19.29 6.99
C LYS A 218 -1.72 -18.07 7.90
N LEU A 219 -0.66 -18.01 8.69
CA LEU A 219 -0.48 -16.98 9.73
C LEU A 219 0.80 -16.21 9.48
N SER A 220 0.68 -14.89 9.37
CA SER A 220 1.82 -13.98 9.33
C SER A 220 1.74 -12.90 10.40
N VAL A 221 2.93 -12.47 10.84
CA VAL A 221 3.13 -11.28 11.66
C VAL A 221 4.14 -10.41 10.94
N GLY A 222 3.81 -9.15 10.75
CA GLY A 222 4.64 -8.23 9.98
C GLY A 222 5.01 -6.98 10.75
N ALA A 223 6.05 -6.32 10.28
CA ALA A 223 6.45 -4.98 10.69
C ALA A 223 6.73 -4.13 9.45
N ALA A 224 6.48 -2.83 9.54
CA ALA A 224 6.74 -1.88 8.49
C ALA A 224 7.29 -0.57 9.04
N PHE A 225 8.12 0.06 8.23
CA PHE A 225 8.69 1.37 8.46
C PHE A 225 8.58 2.21 7.19
N ILE A 226 8.23 3.49 7.34
CA ILE A 226 8.20 4.46 6.24
C ILE A 226 8.91 5.72 6.72
N GLY A 227 9.78 6.27 5.91
CA GLY A 227 10.47 7.53 6.14
C GLY A 227 10.30 8.49 4.97
N ASN A 228 10.35 9.78 5.26
CA ASN A 228 10.33 10.85 4.29
C ASN A 228 11.42 11.89 4.65
N ASP A 229 12.27 12.24 3.67
CA ASP A 229 13.35 13.24 3.83
C ASP A 229 12.92 14.63 3.33
N GLY A 230 11.73 14.75 2.74
CA GLY A 230 11.24 15.97 2.11
C GLY A 230 10.94 17.07 3.11
N VAL A 231 11.22 18.29 2.69
CA VAL A 231 10.77 19.52 3.33
C VAL A 231 9.69 20.11 2.45
N ALA A 232 8.44 19.79 2.73
CA ALA A 232 7.34 20.46 2.04
C ALA A 232 7.36 21.95 2.40
N ASN A 233 8.02 22.76 1.55
CA ASN A 233 7.95 24.20 1.60
C ASN A 233 6.65 24.68 0.98
N ILE A 234 5.54 24.46 1.65
CA ILE A 234 4.30 25.16 1.33
C ILE A 234 4.46 26.57 1.86
N LYS A 235 4.57 27.55 0.96
CA LYS A 235 4.61 28.97 1.30
C LYS A 235 3.47 29.31 2.28
N GLY A 236 3.81 29.42 3.55
CA GLY A 236 2.98 30.07 4.55
C GLY A 236 2.11 29.20 5.47
N ASN A 237 2.02 27.89 5.30
CA ASN A 237 1.34 27.01 6.25
C ASN A 237 2.21 25.79 6.52
N ASP A 238 2.80 25.74 7.72
CA ASP A 238 3.42 24.55 8.29
C ASP A 238 2.31 23.52 8.66
N LEU A 239 1.69 22.92 7.65
CA LEU A 239 0.94 21.67 7.88
C LEU A 239 1.95 20.61 8.19
N GLY A 240 1.85 20.00 9.38
CA GLY A 240 2.85 19.14 9.96
C GLY A 240 3.45 18.13 8.98
N GLU A 241 4.74 18.27 8.74
CA GLU A 241 5.50 17.35 7.89
C GLU A 241 5.61 15.99 8.59
N PHE A 242 5.06 14.97 7.97
CA PHE A 242 5.33 13.60 8.38
C PHE A 242 6.83 13.29 8.20
N ARG A 243 7.43 12.66 9.18
CA ARG A 243 8.84 12.30 9.17
C ARG A 243 9.05 10.80 9.03
N GLN A 244 8.35 10.03 9.82
CA GLN A 244 8.46 8.59 9.85
C GLN A 244 7.21 7.95 10.44
N ALA A 245 6.89 6.75 9.98
CA ALA A 245 5.90 5.88 10.59
C ALA A 245 6.46 4.48 10.73
N TRP A 246 6.01 3.80 11.75
CA TRP A 246 6.30 2.40 11.96
C TRP A 246 5.08 1.70 12.53
N GLY A 247 4.97 0.43 12.24
CA GLY A 247 3.84 -0.35 12.68
C GLY A 247 4.03 -1.83 12.51
N GLY A 248 3.01 -2.56 12.91
CA GLY A 248 2.96 -3.99 12.77
C GLY A 248 1.58 -4.47 12.34
N ASN A 249 1.53 -5.68 11.81
CA ASN A 249 0.31 -6.32 11.40
C ASN A 249 0.30 -7.80 11.73
N VAL A 250 -0.90 -8.36 11.80
CA VAL A 250 -1.15 -9.80 11.85
C VAL A 250 -2.21 -10.15 10.83
N ASN A 251 -1.99 -11.21 10.04
CA ASN A 251 -2.94 -11.72 9.07
C ASN A 251 -3.12 -13.22 9.25
N TYR A 252 -4.37 -13.67 9.19
CA TYR A 252 -4.72 -15.07 9.36
C TYR A 252 -5.71 -15.53 8.29
N PHE A 253 -5.34 -16.54 7.54
CA PHE A 253 -6.21 -17.25 6.61
C PHE A 253 -7.04 -18.29 7.34
N ILE A 254 -8.29 -18.00 7.61
CA ILE A 254 -9.27 -18.94 8.19
C ILE A 254 -9.39 -20.15 7.27
N THR A 255 -9.56 -19.87 5.98
CA THR A 255 -9.51 -20.82 4.89
C THR A 255 -8.58 -20.30 3.79
N PRO A 256 -8.17 -21.09 2.79
CA PRO A 256 -7.43 -20.53 1.64
C PRO A 256 -8.15 -19.41 0.90
N ALA A 257 -9.49 -19.34 1.03
CA ALA A 257 -10.35 -18.35 0.39
C ALA A 257 -10.66 -17.13 1.27
N LEU A 258 -10.49 -17.20 2.58
CA LEU A 258 -10.88 -16.14 3.51
C LEU A 258 -9.76 -15.83 4.49
N ALA A 259 -9.30 -14.58 4.49
CA ALA A 259 -8.37 -14.06 5.49
C ALA A 259 -8.95 -12.86 6.23
N VAL A 260 -8.48 -12.66 7.44
CA VAL A 260 -8.72 -11.48 8.28
C VAL A 260 -7.39 -11.01 8.86
N GLY A 261 -7.29 -9.73 9.14
CA GLY A 261 -6.08 -9.17 9.73
C GLY A 261 -6.37 -7.91 10.53
N ALA A 262 -5.37 -7.55 11.31
CA ALA A 262 -5.34 -6.30 12.06
C ALA A 262 -3.97 -5.66 11.94
N SER A 263 -3.93 -4.33 12.03
CA SER A 263 -2.71 -3.54 11.97
C SER A 263 -2.73 -2.42 12.99
N TYR A 264 -1.54 -2.04 13.39
CA TYR A 264 -1.30 -0.85 14.20
C TYR A 264 -0.14 -0.07 13.59
N MET A 265 -0.29 1.25 13.53
CA MET A 265 0.77 2.15 13.08
C MET A 265 0.84 3.39 13.94
N LYS A 266 2.06 3.85 14.18
CA LYS A 266 2.36 5.13 14.78
C LYS A 266 3.13 5.98 13.79
N ALA A 267 2.70 7.23 13.61
CA ALA A 267 3.37 8.20 12.75
C ALA A 267 3.80 9.42 13.57
N ASP A 268 5.05 9.83 13.37
CA ASP A 268 5.62 11.03 13.98
C ASP A 268 5.53 12.19 12.99
N VAL A 269 4.92 13.30 13.40
CA VAL A 269 4.78 14.51 12.59
C VAL A 269 5.77 15.58 13.10
N LYS A 270 6.62 16.09 12.18
CA LYS A 270 7.61 17.14 12.52
C LYS A 270 6.91 18.42 12.97
N LYS A 271 7.50 19.10 13.98
CA LYS A 271 7.06 20.40 14.48
C LYS A 271 5.63 20.44 15.06
N SER A 272 4.96 19.32 15.17
CA SER A 272 3.71 19.25 15.91
C SER A 272 3.89 18.42 17.17
N SER A 273 3.19 18.77 18.24
CA SER A 273 3.09 17.90 19.43
C SER A 273 2.11 16.74 19.19
N TYR A 274 1.78 16.45 17.95
CA TYR A 274 0.76 15.48 17.57
C TYR A 274 1.41 14.21 17.05
N ASP A 275 1.19 13.11 17.77
CA ASP A 275 1.41 11.77 17.26
C ASP A 275 0.11 11.27 16.68
N THR A 276 0.16 10.57 15.53
CA THR A 276 -0.99 9.84 15.02
C THR A 276 -0.84 8.35 15.31
N GLN A 277 -1.91 7.74 15.79
CA GLN A 277 -2.01 6.30 15.98
C GLN A 277 -3.14 5.78 15.09
N THR A 278 -2.87 4.73 14.34
CA THR A 278 -3.84 4.13 13.44
C THR A 278 -4.03 2.67 13.80
N ILE A 279 -5.29 2.27 13.94
CA ILE A 279 -5.67 0.87 14.10
C ILE A 279 -6.48 0.48 12.86
N GLY A 280 -6.07 -0.59 12.19
CA GLY A 280 -6.71 -1.10 10.99
C GLY A 280 -7.24 -2.52 11.17
N LEU A 281 -8.34 -2.81 10.49
CA LEU A 281 -8.88 -4.15 10.30
C LEU A 281 -8.99 -4.40 8.81
N ASN A 282 -8.60 -5.58 8.35
CA ASN A 282 -8.70 -5.96 6.96
C ASN A 282 -9.34 -7.35 6.80
N ALA A 283 -9.93 -7.55 5.64
CA ALA A 283 -10.44 -8.85 5.21
C ALA A 283 -10.13 -9.06 3.73
N LYS A 284 -9.93 -10.32 3.36
CA LYS A 284 -9.62 -10.74 2.01
C LYS A 284 -10.42 -11.99 1.66
N PHE A 285 -11.03 -11.97 0.49
CA PHE A 285 -11.80 -13.09 -0.04
C PHE A 285 -11.32 -13.47 -1.45
N ARG A 286 -11.19 -14.77 -1.73
CA ARG A 286 -10.68 -15.35 -2.97
C ARG A 286 -11.64 -16.40 -3.52
N PHE A 287 -11.80 -16.42 -4.84
CA PHE A 287 -12.65 -17.38 -5.55
C PHE A 287 -12.25 -17.59 -7.01
#